data_254492ab4c1d62187df16b36d7e20573
#
_entry.id   254492ab4c1d62187df16b36d7e20573
#
_cell.length_a   1.000
_cell.length_b   1.000
_cell.length_c   1.000
_cell.angle_alpha   90.00
_cell.angle_beta   90.00
_cell.angle_gamma   90.00
#
_symmetry.space_group_name_H-M   'P 1'
#
loop_
_entity.id
_entity.type
_entity.pdbx_description
1 polymer ?
#
loop_
_entity_poly.entity_id
_entity_poly.type
_entity_poly.pdbx_seq_one_letter_code
_entity_poly.pdbx_strand_id
1 'polypeptide(L)'
;MTLSNVKVIAFDADDTLWINEPYFQEIENKFCALLEDFMPAHSIAKELFKSEMDNLALYGYGVKGFILSMVETALRVTDHTISAGVIRNILGYGKELIQKDIELLDGIEHVLKQLSKKYKLVVATKGDLLDQERKLSKSGIEHYFHHTEIMSDKQEKDYIKLIKHLDIQPGEFMMIGNSIRSDIFPVLAIGAQAVHVPYHTTWAHEHVEQTSGDTAFIKLANIKEILELLPL
;
A
#
# COMPACT_ATOMS: atom_id res chain seq x y z
N MET A 1 -23.87 -10.26 -6.30
CA MET A 1 -23.26 -10.48 -4.96
C MET A 1 -24.12 -9.75 -3.95
N THR A 2 -24.56 -10.42 -2.91
CA THR A 2 -25.35 -9.81 -1.84
C THR A 2 -24.38 -9.35 -0.75
N LEU A 3 -24.22 -8.03 -0.56
CA LEU A 3 -23.36 -7.43 0.48
C LEU A 3 -24.01 -7.48 1.88
N SER A 4 -25.13 -8.19 2.02
CA SER A 4 -25.97 -8.21 3.22
C SER A 4 -25.33 -8.89 4.44
N ASN A 5 -24.31 -9.72 4.25
CA ASN A 5 -23.71 -10.50 5.34
C ASN A 5 -22.39 -9.90 5.86
N VAL A 6 -21.93 -8.79 5.32
CA VAL A 6 -20.67 -8.15 5.75
C VAL A 6 -20.79 -7.68 7.20
N LYS A 7 -19.82 -8.04 8.02
CA LYS A 7 -19.68 -7.61 9.41
C LYS A 7 -18.42 -6.78 9.63
N VAL A 8 -17.35 -7.12 8.90
CA VAL A 8 -16.05 -6.48 8.99
C VAL A 8 -15.66 -5.92 7.62
N ILE A 9 -15.25 -4.67 7.61
CA ILE A 9 -14.71 -4.00 6.42
C ILE A 9 -13.26 -3.65 6.71
N ALA A 10 -12.36 -4.21 5.91
CA ALA A 10 -10.95 -3.89 5.95
C ALA A 10 -10.61 -2.87 4.86
N PHE A 11 -9.75 -1.94 5.20
CA PHE A 11 -9.21 -0.94 4.29
C PHE A 11 -7.71 -1.17 4.14
N ASP A 12 -7.23 -1.15 2.91
CA ASP A 12 -5.84 -0.86 2.66
C ASP A 12 -5.52 0.57 3.10
N ALA A 13 -4.25 0.86 3.35
CA ALA A 13 -3.86 2.16 3.87
C ALA A 13 -3.26 3.07 2.80
N ASP A 14 -2.12 2.70 2.24
CA ASP A 14 -1.36 3.52 1.30
C ASP A 14 -2.09 3.63 -0.04
N ASP A 15 -2.36 4.85 -0.49
CA ASP A 15 -3.15 5.16 -1.70
C ASP A 15 -4.60 4.66 -1.69
N THR A 16 -5.09 4.28 -0.49
CA THR A 16 -6.50 3.98 -0.22
C THR A 16 -7.07 4.92 0.83
N LEU A 17 -6.40 5.08 1.99
CA LEU A 17 -6.78 6.01 3.05
C LEU A 17 -6.04 7.35 2.94
N TRP A 18 -4.78 7.34 2.53
CA TRP A 18 -3.90 8.51 2.40
C TRP A 18 -2.95 8.40 1.22
N ILE A 19 -2.41 9.52 0.79
CA ILE A 19 -1.44 9.63 -0.31
C ILE A 19 -0.12 9.00 0.12
N ASN A 20 0.45 8.14 -0.72
CA ASN A 20 1.73 7.48 -0.46
C ASN A 20 2.62 7.38 -1.69
N GLU A 21 2.21 6.67 -2.74
CA GLU A 21 3.05 6.39 -3.92
C GLU A 21 3.61 7.66 -4.60
N PRO A 22 2.88 8.77 -4.73
CA PRO A 22 3.45 10.01 -5.27
C PRO A 22 4.69 10.51 -4.51
N TYR A 23 4.76 10.28 -3.20
CA TYR A 23 5.92 10.68 -2.39
C TYR A 23 7.12 9.77 -2.65
N PHE A 24 6.91 8.48 -2.84
CA PHE A 24 7.96 7.55 -3.24
C PHE A 24 8.51 7.91 -4.62
N GLN A 25 7.66 8.23 -5.58
CA GLN A 25 8.07 8.68 -6.92
C GLN A 25 8.85 10.00 -6.89
N GLU A 26 8.47 10.95 -6.02
CA GLU A 26 9.25 12.19 -5.80
C GLU A 26 10.68 11.85 -5.36
N ILE A 27 10.83 10.94 -4.41
CA ILE A 27 12.15 10.51 -3.92
C ILE A 27 12.92 9.71 -4.96
N GLU A 28 12.28 8.84 -5.73
CA GLU A 28 12.90 8.14 -6.85
C GLU A 28 13.46 9.12 -7.88
N ASN A 29 12.71 10.16 -8.23
CA ASN A 29 13.18 11.22 -9.13
C ASN A 29 14.40 11.97 -8.57
N LYS A 30 14.40 12.31 -7.26
CA LYS A 30 15.56 12.92 -6.60
C LYS A 30 16.78 11.98 -6.63
N PHE A 31 16.56 10.69 -6.42
CA PHE A 31 17.61 9.67 -6.49
C PHE A 31 18.17 9.52 -7.91
N CYS A 32 17.33 9.48 -8.92
CA CYS A 32 17.78 9.42 -10.31
C CYS A 32 18.60 10.66 -10.68
N ALA A 33 18.17 11.85 -10.29
CA ALA A 33 18.92 13.09 -10.52
C ALA A 33 20.26 13.12 -9.77
N LEU A 34 20.35 12.51 -8.59
CA LEU A 34 21.59 12.41 -7.80
C LEU A 34 22.69 11.59 -8.49
N LEU A 35 22.31 10.67 -9.39
CA LEU A 35 23.21 9.75 -10.07
C LEU A 35 23.27 10.00 -11.60
N GLU A 36 22.71 11.08 -12.11
CA GLU A 36 22.60 11.35 -13.56
C GLU A 36 23.96 11.47 -14.28
N ASP A 37 25.02 11.83 -13.57
CA ASP A 37 26.39 11.86 -14.10
C ASP A 37 26.96 10.46 -14.42
N PHE A 38 26.39 9.41 -13.83
CA PHE A 38 26.84 8.03 -14.02
C PHE A 38 26.02 7.28 -15.04
N MET A 39 24.71 7.54 -15.10
CA MET A 39 23.78 6.81 -15.97
C MET A 39 22.51 7.65 -16.23
N PRO A 40 21.85 7.51 -17.41
CA PRO A 40 20.57 8.16 -17.66
C PRO A 40 19.48 7.79 -16.64
N ALA A 41 18.67 8.77 -16.22
CA ALA A 41 17.67 8.61 -15.17
C ALA A 41 16.76 7.39 -15.35
N HIS A 42 16.26 7.13 -16.58
CA HIS A 42 15.42 5.95 -16.87
C HIS A 42 16.14 4.61 -16.67
N SER A 43 17.46 4.58 -16.80
CA SER A 43 18.28 3.38 -16.55
C SER A 43 18.50 3.19 -15.06
N ILE A 44 18.74 4.30 -14.31
CA ILE A 44 18.83 4.27 -12.85
C ILE A 44 17.53 3.76 -12.23
N ALA A 45 16.38 4.27 -12.69
CA ALA A 45 15.06 3.80 -12.22
C ALA A 45 14.87 2.28 -12.44
N LYS A 46 15.28 1.75 -13.60
CA LYS A 46 15.24 0.29 -13.86
C LYS A 46 16.15 -0.51 -12.93
N GLU A 47 17.36 -0.01 -12.69
CA GLU A 47 18.30 -0.65 -11.77
C GLU A 47 17.80 -0.59 -10.33
N LEU A 48 17.15 0.52 -9.93
CA LEU A 48 16.50 0.63 -8.61
C LEU A 48 15.37 -0.38 -8.48
N PHE A 49 14.44 -0.41 -9.43
CA PHE A 49 13.33 -1.37 -9.41
C PHE A 49 13.83 -2.82 -9.34
N LYS A 50 14.91 -3.17 -10.05
CA LYS A 50 15.53 -4.48 -9.94
C LYS A 50 16.03 -4.75 -8.52
N SER A 51 16.73 -3.80 -7.90
CA SER A 51 17.21 -3.96 -6.51
C SER A 51 16.03 -4.11 -5.54
N GLU A 52 14.95 -3.36 -5.73
CA GLU A 52 13.75 -3.49 -4.90
C GLU A 52 13.16 -4.90 -4.99
N MET A 53 13.05 -5.46 -6.21
CA MET A 53 12.54 -6.83 -6.40
C MET A 53 13.44 -7.88 -5.79
N ASP A 54 14.76 -7.76 -5.94
CA ASP A 54 15.74 -8.67 -5.35
C ASP A 54 15.69 -8.61 -3.80
N ASN A 55 15.44 -7.43 -3.25
CA ASN A 55 15.44 -7.16 -1.81
C ASN A 55 14.10 -7.37 -1.12
N LEU A 56 13.00 -7.46 -1.87
CA LEU A 56 11.66 -7.51 -1.31
C LEU A 56 11.45 -8.69 -0.34
N ALA A 57 12.00 -9.86 -0.67
CA ALA A 57 11.93 -11.04 0.18
C ALA A 57 12.79 -10.94 1.45
N LEU A 58 13.81 -10.08 1.46
CA LEU A 58 14.75 -9.91 2.57
C LEU A 58 14.36 -8.76 3.49
N TYR A 59 14.05 -7.61 2.92
CA TYR A 59 13.79 -6.37 3.67
C TYR A 59 12.31 -6.04 3.79
N GLY A 60 11.44 -6.70 3.01
CA GLY A 60 10.00 -6.41 3.00
C GLY A 60 9.67 -5.09 2.30
N TYR A 61 8.41 -4.69 2.45
CA TYR A 61 7.87 -3.44 1.92
C TYR A 61 8.20 -2.24 2.84
N GLY A 62 8.14 -1.03 2.27
CA GLY A 62 8.21 0.23 3.01
C GLY A 62 9.54 0.96 2.89
N VAL A 63 9.63 2.10 3.56
CA VAL A 63 10.73 3.08 3.40
C VAL A 63 12.11 2.47 3.66
N LYS A 64 12.26 1.59 4.64
CA LYS A 64 13.57 1.01 4.98
C LYS A 64 14.12 0.14 3.86
N GLY A 65 13.29 -0.77 3.30
CA GLY A 65 13.67 -1.60 2.16
C GLY A 65 14.00 -0.77 0.92
N PHE A 66 13.19 0.27 0.65
CA PHE A 66 13.40 1.21 -0.43
C PHE A 66 14.76 1.93 -0.33
N ILE A 67 15.10 2.48 0.85
CA ILE A 67 16.39 3.17 1.06
C ILE A 67 17.58 2.22 0.95
N LEU A 68 17.47 1.00 1.47
CA LEU A 68 18.53 0.00 1.31
C LEU A 68 18.74 -0.35 -0.17
N SER A 69 17.65 -0.50 -0.94
CA SER A 69 17.72 -0.74 -2.38
C SER A 69 18.34 0.43 -3.14
N MET A 70 18.05 1.69 -2.73
CA MET A 70 18.74 2.87 -3.28
C MET A 70 20.24 2.84 -3.01
N VAL A 71 20.67 2.51 -1.78
CA VAL A 71 22.09 2.44 -1.44
C VAL A 71 22.79 1.37 -2.27
N GLU A 72 22.22 0.19 -2.38
CA GLU A 72 22.78 -0.91 -3.19
C GLU A 72 22.84 -0.55 -4.68
N THR A 73 21.78 0.07 -5.20
CA THR A 73 21.74 0.55 -6.58
C THR A 73 22.82 1.62 -6.83
N ALA A 74 22.96 2.59 -5.93
CA ALA A 74 23.96 3.62 -6.04
C ALA A 74 25.38 3.05 -6.06
N LEU A 75 25.69 2.11 -5.17
CA LEU A 75 26.98 1.41 -5.14
C LEU A 75 27.24 0.67 -6.46
N ARG A 76 26.25 -0.05 -6.97
CA ARG A 76 26.38 -0.83 -8.21
C ARG A 76 26.56 0.08 -9.45
N VAL A 77 25.72 1.09 -9.60
CA VAL A 77 25.73 2.01 -10.77
C VAL A 77 27.02 2.80 -10.85
N THR A 78 27.65 3.09 -9.72
CA THR A 78 28.88 3.90 -9.64
C THR A 78 30.15 3.04 -9.51
N ASP A 79 30.07 1.74 -9.71
CA ASP A 79 31.17 0.78 -9.50
C ASP A 79 31.88 0.99 -8.16
N HIS A 80 31.09 1.15 -7.09
CA HIS A 80 31.53 1.37 -5.70
C HIS A 80 32.36 2.65 -5.47
N THR A 81 32.32 3.60 -6.41
CA THR A 81 33.08 4.87 -6.29
C THR A 81 32.27 6.02 -5.66
N ILE A 82 31.05 5.73 -5.23
CA ILE A 82 30.14 6.74 -4.68
C ILE A 82 30.68 7.39 -3.42
N SER A 83 30.52 8.70 -3.29
CA SER A 83 30.96 9.43 -2.09
C SER A 83 30.04 9.20 -0.89
N ALA A 84 30.58 9.29 0.32
CA ALA A 84 29.79 9.27 1.54
C ALA A 84 28.74 10.39 1.60
N GLY A 85 28.95 11.51 0.86
CA GLY A 85 27.98 12.59 0.72
C GLY A 85 26.71 12.12 0.03
N VAL A 86 26.83 11.35 -1.04
CA VAL A 86 25.66 10.80 -1.78
C VAL A 86 24.90 9.79 -0.91
N ILE A 87 25.61 8.90 -0.18
CA ILE A 87 24.95 7.98 0.77
C ILE A 87 24.20 8.78 1.84
N ARG A 88 24.74 9.88 2.33
CA ARG A 88 24.06 10.75 3.30
C ARG A 88 22.76 11.34 2.72
N ASN A 89 22.77 11.75 1.45
CA ASN A 89 21.58 12.26 0.79
C ASN A 89 20.50 11.17 0.68
N ILE A 90 20.86 9.95 0.28
CA ILE A 90 19.92 8.81 0.20
C ILE A 90 19.30 8.53 1.57
N LEU A 91 20.08 8.49 2.65
CA LEU A 91 19.57 8.35 4.01
C LEU A 91 18.66 9.53 4.41
N GLY A 92 18.96 10.74 3.91
CA GLY A 92 18.12 11.92 4.08
C GLY A 92 16.75 11.76 3.43
N TYR A 93 16.67 11.20 2.24
CA TYR A 93 15.43 10.90 1.53
C TYR A 93 14.52 9.95 2.33
N GLY A 94 15.09 8.92 2.95
CA GLY A 94 14.32 8.04 3.82
C GLY A 94 13.73 8.77 5.04
N LYS A 95 14.50 9.67 5.64
CA LYS A 95 14.01 10.49 6.76
C LYS A 95 12.90 11.44 6.30
N GLU A 96 13.02 12.02 5.10
CA GLU A 96 12.00 12.88 4.50
C GLU A 96 10.67 12.11 4.35
N LEU A 97 10.70 10.91 3.77
CA LEU A 97 9.50 10.06 3.64
C LEU A 97 8.85 9.75 4.99
N ILE A 98 9.65 9.31 5.97
CA ILE A 98 9.16 8.95 7.31
C ILE A 98 8.55 10.14 8.06
N GLN A 99 9.04 11.35 7.80
CA GLN A 99 8.59 12.57 8.47
C GLN A 99 7.45 13.27 7.73
N LYS A 100 7.12 12.86 6.51
CA LYS A 100 6.04 13.44 5.70
C LYS A 100 4.73 13.48 6.49
N ASP A 101 3.99 14.54 6.34
CA ASP A 101 2.64 14.62 6.90
C ASP A 101 1.70 13.67 6.16
N ILE A 102 0.68 13.19 6.85
CA ILE A 102 -0.29 12.26 6.28
C ILE A 102 -1.44 13.07 5.69
N GLU A 103 -1.61 12.97 4.39
CA GLU A 103 -2.70 13.58 3.64
C GLU A 103 -3.78 12.53 3.34
N LEU A 104 -4.94 12.65 3.99
CA LEU A 104 -6.07 11.76 3.73
C LEU A 104 -6.61 11.98 2.31
N LEU A 105 -7.01 10.88 1.66
CA LEU A 105 -7.74 10.96 0.41
C LEU A 105 -9.15 11.54 0.61
N ASP A 106 -9.70 12.16 -0.43
CA ASP A 106 -10.98 12.85 -0.36
C ASP A 106 -12.12 11.93 0.06
N GLY A 107 -12.85 12.35 1.09
CA GLY A 107 -14.03 11.66 1.60
C GLY A 107 -13.75 10.54 2.60
N ILE A 108 -12.49 10.17 2.86
CA ILE A 108 -12.15 9.05 3.74
C ILE A 108 -12.75 9.22 5.13
N GLU A 109 -12.54 10.35 5.79
CA GLU A 109 -13.07 10.56 7.14
C GLU A 109 -14.60 10.45 7.19
N HIS A 110 -15.29 10.99 6.17
CA HIS A 110 -16.74 10.89 6.07
C HIS A 110 -17.19 9.43 5.94
N VAL A 111 -16.56 8.66 5.06
CA VAL A 111 -16.86 7.24 4.83
C VAL A 111 -16.65 6.41 6.08
N LEU A 112 -15.48 6.56 6.73
CA LEU A 112 -15.16 5.83 7.97
C LEU A 112 -16.17 6.16 9.07
N LYS A 113 -16.53 7.44 9.25
CA LYS A 113 -17.52 7.89 10.24
C LYS A 113 -18.91 7.28 10.00
N GLN A 114 -19.32 7.06 8.76
CA GLN A 114 -20.61 6.43 8.48
C GLN A 114 -20.55 4.92 8.70
N LEU A 115 -19.54 4.26 8.14
CA LEU A 115 -19.41 2.80 8.21
C LEU A 115 -19.15 2.29 9.64
N SER A 116 -18.38 3.00 10.45
CA SER A 116 -18.07 2.61 11.84
C SER A 116 -19.29 2.51 12.75
N LYS A 117 -20.42 3.10 12.37
CA LYS A 117 -21.69 2.98 13.13
C LYS A 117 -22.30 1.58 13.08
N LYS A 118 -21.97 0.81 12.04
CA LYS A 118 -22.60 -0.48 11.77
C LYS A 118 -21.61 -1.63 11.57
N TYR A 119 -20.45 -1.33 11.07
CA TYR A 119 -19.43 -2.32 10.73
C TYR A 119 -18.20 -2.18 11.64
N LYS A 120 -17.55 -3.30 11.93
CA LYS A 120 -16.21 -3.26 12.49
C LYS A 120 -15.23 -2.89 11.37
N LEU A 121 -14.48 -1.81 11.53
CA LEU A 121 -13.49 -1.37 10.56
C LEU A 121 -12.11 -1.88 10.96
N VAL A 122 -11.33 -2.28 9.98
CA VAL A 122 -9.97 -2.82 10.15
C VAL A 122 -9.04 -2.15 9.15
N VAL A 123 -7.83 -1.83 9.54
CA VAL A 123 -6.75 -1.53 8.60
C VAL A 123 -6.06 -2.84 8.26
N ALA A 124 -5.88 -3.14 6.96
CA ALA A 124 -5.13 -4.30 6.48
C ALA A 124 -4.12 -3.82 5.43
N THR A 125 -2.89 -3.58 5.86
CA THR A 125 -1.84 -2.95 5.05
C THR A 125 -0.56 -3.77 5.03
N LYS A 126 0.32 -3.49 4.05
CA LYS A 126 1.70 -3.98 3.99
C LYS A 126 2.66 -2.89 4.43
N GLY A 127 3.85 -3.26 4.84
CA GLY A 127 4.91 -2.31 5.11
C GLY A 127 5.69 -2.57 6.39
N ASP A 128 6.53 -1.61 6.73
CA ASP A 128 7.25 -1.61 8.00
C ASP A 128 6.30 -1.30 9.16
N LEU A 129 6.29 -2.18 10.17
CA LEU A 129 5.39 -2.08 11.33
C LEU A 129 5.41 -0.68 11.95
N LEU A 130 6.61 -0.19 12.31
CA LEU A 130 6.75 1.10 12.99
C LEU A 130 6.30 2.27 12.11
N ASP A 131 6.50 2.16 10.81
CA ASP A 131 6.12 3.22 9.88
C ASP A 131 4.60 3.27 9.68
N GLN A 132 3.95 2.12 9.49
CA GLN A 132 2.50 2.06 9.35
C GLN A 132 1.75 2.45 10.63
N GLU A 133 2.24 2.03 11.81
CA GLU A 133 1.70 2.49 13.09
C GLU A 133 1.81 4.02 13.23
N ARG A 134 2.96 4.60 12.85
CA ARG A 134 3.16 6.06 12.88
C ARG A 134 2.25 6.79 11.91
N LYS A 135 2.10 6.30 10.68
CA LYS A 135 1.20 6.88 9.68
C LYS A 135 -0.24 6.87 10.19
N LEU A 136 -0.71 5.74 10.69
CA LEU A 136 -2.08 5.61 11.22
C LEU A 136 -2.30 6.56 12.41
N SER A 137 -1.38 6.64 13.35
CA SER A 137 -1.47 7.55 14.49
C SER A 137 -1.48 9.03 14.06
N LYS A 138 -0.63 9.41 13.09
CA LYS A 138 -0.59 10.78 12.55
C LYS A 138 -1.81 11.15 11.71
N SER A 139 -2.48 10.17 11.11
CA SER A 139 -3.62 10.39 10.21
C SER A 139 -4.86 10.95 10.91
N GLY A 140 -4.95 10.81 12.23
CA GLY A 140 -6.11 11.22 13.03
C GLY A 140 -7.35 10.34 12.91
N ILE A 141 -7.32 9.30 12.05
CA ILE A 141 -8.47 8.40 11.81
C ILE A 141 -8.38 7.06 12.55
N GLU A 142 -7.32 6.81 13.31
CA GLU A 142 -7.07 5.56 14.04
C GLU A 142 -8.28 5.13 14.89
N HIS A 143 -8.96 6.09 15.49
CA HIS A 143 -10.10 5.88 16.39
C HIS A 143 -11.33 5.25 15.72
N TYR A 144 -11.41 5.20 14.38
CA TYR A 144 -12.48 4.51 13.66
C TYR A 144 -12.24 3.01 13.55
N PHE A 145 -10.99 2.55 13.71
CA PHE A 145 -10.61 1.16 13.48
C PHE A 145 -10.63 0.33 14.75
N HIS A 146 -11.22 -0.84 14.64
CA HIS A 146 -11.29 -1.83 15.70
C HIS A 146 -9.99 -2.64 15.83
N HIS A 147 -9.28 -2.81 14.71
CA HIS A 147 -8.04 -3.58 14.61
C HIS A 147 -7.17 -3.06 13.46
N THR A 148 -5.86 -3.22 13.60
CA THR A 148 -4.87 -2.93 12.54
C THR A 148 -4.01 -4.15 12.33
N GLU A 149 -4.01 -4.68 11.11
CA GLU A 149 -3.17 -5.78 10.68
C GLU A 149 -2.13 -5.27 9.69
N ILE A 150 -0.86 -5.33 10.08
CA ILE A 150 0.28 -4.97 9.23
C ILE A 150 0.93 -6.28 8.78
N MET A 151 0.76 -6.60 7.50
CA MET A 151 1.17 -7.86 6.91
C MET A 151 2.53 -7.74 6.23
N SER A 152 3.31 -8.82 6.24
CA SER A 152 4.53 -8.91 5.44
C SER A 152 4.23 -8.96 3.94
N ASP A 153 3.10 -9.57 3.57
CA ASP A 153 2.55 -9.59 2.21
C ASP A 153 1.03 -9.78 2.30
N LYS A 154 0.32 -9.53 1.20
CA LYS A 154 -1.15 -9.68 1.10
C LYS A 154 -1.50 -10.83 0.16
N GLN A 155 -1.28 -12.05 0.64
CA GLN A 155 -1.64 -13.28 -0.07
C GLN A 155 -2.87 -13.93 0.59
N GLU A 156 -3.47 -14.92 -0.06
CA GLU A 156 -4.61 -15.69 0.47
C GLU A 156 -4.37 -16.18 1.91
N LYS A 157 -3.19 -16.74 2.18
CA LYS A 157 -2.80 -17.24 3.51
C LYS A 157 -2.83 -16.16 4.60
N ASP A 158 -2.53 -14.91 4.23
CA ASP A 158 -2.44 -13.80 5.18
C ASP A 158 -3.85 -13.28 5.49
N TYR A 159 -4.72 -13.21 4.49
CA TYR A 159 -6.14 -12.91 4.70
C TYR A 159 -6.88 -14.02 5.48
N ILE A 160 -6.55 -15.31 5.24
CA ILE A 160 -7.10 -16.43 6.04
C ILE A 160 -6.71 -16.27 7.52
N LYS A 161 -5.47 -15.89 7.82
CA LYS A 161 -5.03 -15.61 9.19
C LYS A 161 -5.80 -14.46 9.81
N LEU A 162 -5.97 -13.34 9.08
CA LEU A 162 -6.71 -12.18 9.55
C LEU A 162 -8.18 -12.55 9.85
N ILE A 163 -8.87 -13.21 8.92
CA ILE A 163 -10.27 -13.63 9.08
C ILE A 163 -10.42 -14.55 10.31
N LYS A 164 -9.49 -15.49 10.47
CA LYS A 164 -9.46 -16.38 11.66
C LYS A 164 -9.22 -15.59 12.95
N HIS A 165 -8.31 -14.62 12.94
CA HIS A 165 -8.04 -13.75 14.10
C HIS A 165 -9.28 -12.93 14.49
N LEU A 166 -10.03 -12.46 13.49
CA LEU A 166 -11.26 -11.69 13.69
C LEU A 166 -12.47 -12.56 14.10
N ASP A 167 -12.32 -13.88 14.11
CA ASP A 167 -13.36 -14.88 14.42
C ASP A 167 -14.63 -14.71 13.55
N ILE A 168 -14.43 -14.60 12.23
CA ILE A 168 -15.49 -14.45 11.24
C ILE A 168 -15.33 -15.43 10.08
N GLN A 169 -16.38 -15.55 9.25
CA GLN A 169 -16.33 -16.33 8.01
C GLN A 169 -15.92 -15.45 6.83
N PRO A 170 -15.32 -16.01 5.76
CA PRO A 170 -14.93 -15.24 4.57
C PRO A 170 -16.06 -14.37 4.00
N GLY A 171 -17.29 -14.88 3.91
CA GLY A 171 -18.45 -14.12 3.41
C GLY A 171 -18.89 -12.94 4.29
N GLU A 172 -18.34 -12.82 5.50
CA GLU A 172 -18.58 -11.72 6.45
C GLU A 172 -17.50 -10.62 6.37
N PHE A 173 -16.46 -10.83 5.55
CA PHE A 173 -15.33 -9.95 5.38
C PHE A 173 -15.37 -9.26 4.02
N MET A 174 -15.08 -7.95 4.00
CA MET A 174 -14.90 -7.16 2.80
C MET A 174 -13.59 -6.39 2.87
N MET A 175 -12.79 -6.45 1.80
CA MET A 175 -11.60 -5.64 1.62
C MET A 175 -11.86 -4.49 0.66
N ILE A 176 -11.41 -3.30 0.99
CA ILE A 176 -11.44 -2.12 0.12
C ILE A 176 -10.00 -1.66 -0.07
N GLY A 177 -9.54 -1.59 -1.32
CA GLY A 177 -8.16 -1.18 -1.61
C GLY A 177 -7.94 -0.79 -3.05
N ASN A 178 -6.74 -0.24 -3.33
CA ASN A 178 -6.35 0.25 -4.64
C ASN A 178 -5.58 -0.78 -5.47
N SER A 179 -5.05 -1.85 -4.86
CA SER A 179 -4.26 -2.85 -5.56
C SER A 179 -5.09 -4.08 -5.92
N ILE A 180 -5.26 -4.34 -7.22
CA ILE A 180 -5.92 -5.57 -7.69
C ILE A 180 -5.15 -6.81 -7.24
N ARG A 181 -3.81 -6.75 -7.27
CA ARG A 181 -2.92 -7.84 -6.91
C ARG A 181 -3.00 -8.19 -5.43
N SER A 182 -3.02 -7.17 -4.57
CA SER A 182 -2.88 -7.33 -3.12
C SER A 182 -4.22 -7.30 -2.38
N ASP A 183 -5.21 -6.51 -2.85
CA ASP A 183 -6.45 -6.28 -2.11
C ASP A 183 -7.64 -7.03 -2.71
N ILE A 184 -7.58 -7.39 -3.99
CA ILE A 184 -8.75 -7.93 -4.69
C ILE A 184 -8.62 -9.43 -4.92
N PHE A 185 -7.66 -9.87 -5.71
CA PHE A 185 -7.55 -11.29 -6.11
C PHE A 185 -7.38 -12.23 -4.92
N PRO A 186 -6.48 -12.00 -3.94
CA PRO A 186 -6.31 -12.92 -2.82
C PRO A 186 -7.55 -13.02 -1.93
N VAL A 187 -8.31 -11.92 -1.82
CA VAL A 187 -9.54 -11.85 -1.02
C VAL A 187 -10.68 -12.61 -1.70
N LEU A 188 -10.85 -12.43 -3.00
CA LEU A 188 -11.85 -13.17 -3.77
C LEU A 188 -11.55 -14.67 -3.80
N ALA A 189 -10.28 -15.06 -3.91
CA ALA A 189 -9.85 -16.45 -3.93
C ALA A 189 -10.24 -17.24 -2.68
N ILE A 190 -10.31 -16.58 -1.52
CA ILE A 190 -10.75 -17.19 -0.26
C ILE A 190 -12.28 -17.12 -0.03
N GLY A 191 -13.05 -16.65 -1.01
CA GLY A 191 -14.51 -16.51 -0.92
C GLY A 191 -15.01 -15.30 -0.13
N ALA A 192 -14.14 -14.33 0.14
CA ALA A 192 -14.49 -13.05 0.74
C ALA A 192 -14.87 -12.02 -0.32
N GLN A 193 -15.26 -10.81 0.10
CA GLN A 193 -15.68 -9.74 -0.79
C GLN A 193 -14.59 -8.70 -0.93
N ALA A 194 -14.46 -8.14 -2.13
CA ALA A 194 -13.45 -7.11 -2.41
C ALA A 194 -14.02 -5.98 -3.27
N VAL A 195 -13.60 -4.76 -2.96
CA VAL A 195 -13.96 -3.54 -3.66
C VAL A 195 -12.69 -2.82 -4.07
N HIS A 196 -12.52 -2.62 -5.36
CA HIS A 196 -11.40 -1.89 -5.93
C HIS A 196 -11.74 -0.41 -6.06
N VAL A 197 -10.93 0.43 -5.43
CA VAL A 197 -10.96 1.89 -5.57
C VAL A 197 -9.61 2.31 -6.17
N PRO A 198 -9.49 2.44 -7.50
CA PRO A 198 -8.20 2.69 -8.13
C PRO A 198 -7.63 4.05 -7.73
N TYR A 199 -6.34 4.07 -7.47
CA TYR A 199 -5.58 5.31 -7.33
C TYR A 199 -4.84 5.60 -8.64
N HIS A 200 -4.64 6.88 -8.97
CA HIS A 200 -4.08 7.30 -10.26
C HIS A 200 -2.60 6.95 -10.44
N THR A 201 -1.91 6.69 -9.33
CA THR A 201 -0.49 6.33 -9.30
C THR A 201 -0.37 4.96 -8.65
N THR A 202 0.31 4.03 -9.31
CA THR A 202 0.48 2.66 -8.81
C THR A 202 1.93 2.23 -8.99
N TRP A 203 2.52 1.70 -7.93
CA TRP A 203 3.85 1.10 -8.00
C TRP A 203 3.90 -0.02 -9.04
N ALA A 204 4.97 -0.07 -9.84
CA ALA A 204 5.10 -1.01 -10.95
C ALA A 204 4.92 -2.48 -10.54
N HIS A 205 5.34 -2.86 -9.33
CA HIS A 205 5.15 -4.20 -8.76
C HIS A 205 3.68 -4.58 -8.55
N GLU A 206 2.81 -3.62 -8.26
CA GLU A 206 1.36 -3.85 -8.04
C GLU A 206 0.55 -3.82 -9.35
N HIS A 207 1.18 -3.49 -10.48
CA HIS A 207 0.52 -3.47 -11.77
C HIS A 207 0.10 -4.89 -12.20
N VAL A 208 -1.17 -5.05 -12.55
CA VAL A 208 -1.73 -6.27 -13.13
C VAL A 208 -2.39 -5.91 -14.46
N GLU A 209 -1.98 -6.59 -15.53
CA GLU A 209 -2.71 -6.53 -16.80
C GLU A 209 -4.02 -7.31 -16.64
N GLN A 210 -5.15 -6.61 -16.65
CA GLN A 210 -6.46 -7.27 -16.66
C GLN A 210 -6.70 -7.89 -18.03
N THR A 211 -6.87 -9.22 -18.06
CA THR A 211 -7.29 -9.94 -19.26
C THR A 211 -8.82 -10.08 -19.28
N SER A 212 -9.39 -10.13 -20.49
CA SER A 212 -10.83 -10.38 -20.70
C SER A 212 -11.18 -11.82 -20.26
N GLY A 213 -11.56 -11.99 -19.01
CA GLY A 213 -11.83 -13.29 -18.39
C GLY A 213 -11.58 -13.27 -16.87
N ASP A 214 -11.06 -12.18 -16.37
CA ASP A 214 -10.79 -12.01 -14.94
C ASP A 214 -12.09 -11.99 -14.12
N THR A 215 -12.02 -12.51 -12.91
CA THR A 215 -13.13 -12.57 -11.96
C THR A 215 -13.75 -11.20 -11.78
N ALA A 216 -15.06 -11.09 -12.00
CA ALA A 216 -15.78 -9.84 -11.81
C ALA A 216 -15.75 -9.41 -10.34
N PHE A 217 -15.27 -8.21 -10.07
CA PHE A 217 -15.27 -7.57 -8.76
C PHE A 217 -15.89 -6.18 -8.81
N ILE A 218 -16.26 -5.65 -7.65
CA ILE A 218 -16.82 -4.30 -7.55
C ILE A 218 -15.69 -3.29 -7.73
N LYS A 219 -15.88 -2.37 -8.68
CA LYS A 219 -14.97 -1.25 -8.91
C LYS A 219 -15.72 0.05 -8.69
N LEU A 220 -15.21 0.93 -7.87
CA LEU A 220 -15.73 2.26 -7.61
C LEU A 220 -14.77 3.31 -8.18
N ALA A 221 -15.31 4.39 -8.70
CA ALA A 221 -14.50 5.53 -9.13
C ALA A 221 -14.05 6.39 -7.94
N ASN A 222 -14.84 6.39 -6.86
CA ASN A 222 -14.58 7.13 -5.64
C ASN A 222 -15.02 6.33 -4.42
N ILE A 223 -14.25 6.41 -3.33
CA ILE A 223 -14.54 5.70 -2.09
C ILE A 223 -15.92 6.03 -1.49
N LYS A 224 -16.46 7.23 -1.74
CA LYS A 224 -17.78 7.65 -1.23
C LYS A 224 -18.92 6.78 -1.77
N GLU A 225 -18.76 6.21 -2.97
CA GLU A 225 -19.77 5.35 -3.59
C GLU A 225 -20.04 4.07 -2.78
N ILE A 226 -19.12 3.68 -1.88
CA ILE A 226 -19.32 2.52 -0.99
C ILE A 226 -20.55 2.70 -0.09
N LEU A 227 -20.91 3.94 0.27
CA LEU A 227 -22.08 4.24 1.10
C LEU A 227 -23.40 3.96 0.40
N GLU A 228 -23.41 3.91 -0.93
CA GLU A 228 -24.59 3.55 -1.73
C GLU A 228 -24.75 2.03 -1.87
N LEU A 229 -23.63 1.28 -1.72
CA LEU A 229 -23.63 -0.17 -1.86
C LEU A 229 -23.94 -0.90 -0.56
N LEU A 230 -23.61 -0.31 0.56
CA LEU A 230 -23.76 -0.91 1.88
C LEU A 230 -24.98 -0.35 2.61
N PRO A 231 -25.83 -1.19 3.17
CA PRO A 231 -26.93 -0.71 4.03
C PRO A 231 -26.32 -0.03 5.27
N LEU A 232 -26.64 1.22 5.50
CA LEU A 232 -26.24 2.03 6.66
C LEU A 232 -27.24 1.91 7.81
#